data_dd772fbfe4567c3ad3a47088d13e8909
#
_entry.id   dd772fbfe4567c3ad3a47088d13e8909
#
_cell.length_a   1.000
_cell.length_b   1.000
_cell.length_c   1.000
_cell.angle_alpha   90.00
_cell.angle_beta   90.00
_cell.angle_gamma   90.00
#
_symmetry.space_group_name_H-M   'P 1'
#
loop_
_entity.id
_entity.type
_entity.pdbx_description
1 polymer ?
#
loop_
_entity_poly.entity_id
_entity_poly.type
_entity_poly.pdbx_seq_one_letter_code
_entity_poly.pdbx_strand_id
1 'polypeptide(L)'
;MTIKPSRRSDVAAFLAMDVMEAARRSDAAGDAVAHLEVGQPGTPAPRLAREAAIRALSGGDSLGYTVALGLPALRERLSRMYADVHGLDIPAERIVVTTGSSAGFLLAFLTLFDAGARLALADPGYPSYRNILASVDIEPVRLEATLATGYQPDPALLAAARAQGRIDGLLFASPANPTGTALSRAALSGLIEDCRANGTAMISDEIYDRLWYVEKPVSALELTQDAFVINSFSKYYCMTGWRIGWMVVPPDLVRTVERLAQNHFICPPHISQVAALAALDAEEELTAHLEVYRRNRALLLDVLPGLGFRDFAPADGAFYLYGDVSALSNDSADFSRRMLVEAKVAAVSGMDFDPVRGKSTMRFSFAGSTETVERAAESLTRWLG
;
A
#
# COMPACT_ATOMS: atom_id res chain seq x y z
N MET A 1 3.50 -14.26 -39.00
CA MET A 1 3.97 -14.82 -37.71
C MET A 1 3.17 -14.13 -36.60
N THR A 2 2.37 -14.85 -35.81
CA THR A 2 1.61 -14.23 -34.71
C THR A 2 2.54 -14.23 -33.47
N ILE A 3 2.83 -13.06 -32.94
CA ILE A 3 3.59 -12.91 -31.68
C ILE A 3 2.69 -13.40 -30.55
N LYS A 4 3.15 -14.37 -29.75
CA LYS A 4 2.43 -14.88 -28.59
C LYS A 4 3.01 -14.24 -27.31
N PRO A 5 2.15 -13.78 -26.37
CA PRO A 5 2.61 -13.31 -25.07
C PRO A 5 3.20 -14.48 -24.26
N SER A 6 4.10 -14.17 -23.33
CA SER A 6 4.64 -15.15 -22.39
C SER A 6 3.58 -15.46 -21.29
N ARG A 7 3.71 -16.62 -20.61
CA ARG A 7 2.84 -16.92 -19.46
C ARG A 7 2.99 -15.90 -18.32
N ARG A 8 4.17 -15.31 -18.17
CA ARG A 8 4.45 -14.29 -17.14
C ARG A 8 3.67 -12.99 -17.33
N SER A 9 3.17 -12.71 -18.54
CA SER A 9 2.33 -11.55 -18.82
C SER A 9 0.84 -11.79 -18.59
N ASP A 10 0.44 -13.02 -18.25
CA ASP A 10 -0.94 -13.37 -17.92
C ASP A 10 -1.21 -13.06 -16.43
N VAL A 11 -1.36 -11.78 -16.14
CA VAL A 11 -1.67 -11.26 -14.81
C VAL A 11 -3.08 -10.66 -14.79
N ALA A 12 -3.76 -10.78 -13.65
CA ALA A 12 -5.10 -10.26 -13.49
C ALA A 12 -5.15 -8.73 -13.63
N ALA A 13 -6.27 -8.21 -14.14
CA ALA A 13 -6.54 -6.77 -14.14
C ALA A 13 -6.64 -6.24 -12.69
N PHE A 14 -6.35 -4.97 -12.52
CA PHE A 14 -6.52 -4.27 -11.25
C PHE A 14 -7.88 -3.55 -11.27
N LEU A 15 -8.91 -4.17 -10.66
CA LEU A 15 -10.30 -3.69 -10.76
C LEU A 15 -10.50 -2.27 -10.23
N ALA A 16 -9.76 -1.86 -9.21
CA ALA A 16 -9.81 -0.48 -8.73
C ALA A 16 -9.46 0.56 -9.81
N MET A 17 -8.58 0.21 -10.76
CA MET A 17 -8.24 1.09 -11.88
C MET A 17 -9.38 1.20 -12.89
N ASP A 18 -10.13 0.10 -13.10
CA ASP A 18 -11.30 0.10 -13.98
C ASP A 18 -12.43 0.95 -13.40
N VAL A 19 -12.65 0.86 -12.07
CA VAL A 19 -13.62 1.71 -11.35
C VAL A 19 -13.21 3.18 -11.44
N MET A 20 -11.94 3.50 -11.25
CA MET A 20 -11.41 4.86 -11.38
C MET A 20 -11.65 5.43 -12.79
N GLU A 21 -11.38 4.64 -13.83
CA GLU A 21 -11.62 5.08 -15.21
C GLU A 21 -13.13 5.24 -15.51
N ALA A 22 -13.99 4.38 -14.97
CA ALA A 22 -15.44 4.52 -15.08
C ALA A 22 -15.94 5.80 -14.39
N ALA A 23 -15.44 6.09 -13.17
CA ALA A 23 -15.76 7.30 -12.42
C ALA A 23 -15.31 8.56 -13.18
N ARG A 24 -14.08 8.57 -13.71
CA ARG A 24 -13.55 9.66 -14.54
C ARG A 24 -14.40 9.92 -15.79
N ARG A 25 -14.93 8.87 -16.43
CA ARG A 25 -15.85 9.03 -17.59
C ARG A 25 -17.17 9.63 -17.17
N SER A 26 -17.69 9.25 -15.99
CA SER A 26 -18.93 9.82 -15.44
C SER A 26 -18.77 11.32 -15.15
N ASP A 27 -17.64 11.74 -14.55
CA ASP A 27 -17.31 13.17 -14.35
C ASP A 27 -17.22 13.92 -15.70
N ALA A 28 -16.57 13.33 -16.69
CA ALA A 28 -16.45 13.94 -18.01
C ALA A 28 -17.81 14.09 -18.72
N ALA A 29 -18.80 13.29 -18.35
CA ALA A 29 -20.19 13.40 -18.82
C ALA A 29 -21.02 14.43 -18.04
N GLY A 30 -20.45 15.06 -16.99
CA GLY A 30 -21.09 16.11 -16.19
C GLY A 30 -21.66 15.65 -14.87
N ASP A 31 -21.42 14.39 -14.48
CA ASP A 31 -21.77 13.88 -13.15
C ASP A 31 -20.79 14.43 -12.10
N ALA A 32 -21.27 14.70 -10.90
CA ALA A 32 -20.42 15.08 -9.77
C ALA A 32 -20.12 13.83 -8.92
N VAL A 33 -19.20 12.97 -9.37
CA VAL A 33 -18.87 11.73 -8.68
C VAL A 33 -18.15 12.00 -7.37
N ALA A 34 -18.54 11.29 -6.32
CA ALA A 34 -17.80 11.25 -5.06
C ALA A 34 -16.81 10.07 -5.10
N HIS A 35 -15.51 10.37 -5.16
CA HIS A 35 -14.42 9.42 -5.36
C HIS A 35 -13.97 8.80 -4.04
N LEU A 36 -14.41 7.58 -3.74
CA LEU A 36 -13.96 6.76 -2.62
C LEU A 36 -13.27 5.46 -3.09
N GLU A 37 -12.97 5.33 -4.38
CA GLU A 37 -12.32 4.17 -4.98
C GLU A 37 -10.79 4.26 -4.99
N VAL A 38 -10.26 5.49 -5.07
CA VAL A 38 -8.84 5.68 -5.32
C VAL A 38 -8.03 5.56 -4.02
N GLY A 39 -7.04 4.68 -4.04
CA GLY A 39 -6.10 4.52 -2.94
C GLY A 39 -4.96 5.56 -2.97
N GLN A 40 -5.28 6.84 -3.13
CA GLN A 40 -4.28 7.91 -3.13
C GLN A 40 -4.78 9.13 -2.35
N PRO A 41 -3.85 9.92 -1.75
CA PRO A 41 -4.18 11.22 -1.17
C PRO A 41 -4.88 12.13 -2.17
N GLY A 42 -5.92 12.83 -1.73
CA GLY A 42 -6.63 13.84 -2.52
C GLY A 42 -5.91 15.19 -2.61
N THR A 43 -4.76 15.32 -1.96
CA THR A 43 -3.97 16.54 -1.88
C THR A 43 -2.70 16.45 -2.73
N PRO A 44 -2.17 17.56 -3.24
CA PRO A 44 -0.89 17.58 -3.96
C PRO A 44 0.28 17.25 -3.03
N ALA A 45 1.45 16.97 -3.62
CA ALA A 45 2.71 16.88 -2.89
C ALA A 45 2.96 18.14 -2.05
N PRO A 46 3.64 18.04 -0.89
CA PRO A 46 3.89 19.18 -0.02
C PRO A 46 4.54 20.36 -0.75
N ARG A 47 4.26 21.57 -0.29
CA ARG A 47 4.79 22.80 -0.90
C ARG A 47 6.32 22.76 -1.00
N LEU A 48 7.02 22.35 0.05
CA LEU A 48 8.48 22.24 0.05
C LEU A 48 9.01 21.31 -1.04
N ALA A 49 8.34 20.18 -1.27
CA ALA A 49 8.70 19.22 -2.33
C ALA A 49 8.55 19.84 -3.73
N ARG A 50 7.41 20.50 -3.97
CA ARG A 50 7.12 21.16 -5.25
C ARG A 50 8.09 22.30 -5.53
N GLU A 51 8.38 23.15 -4.55
CA GLU A 51 9.33 24.25 -4.66
C GLU A 51 10.77 23.75 -4.90
N ALA A 52 11.19 22.65 -4.22
CA ALA A 52 12.49 22.05 -4.48
C ALA A 52 12.63 21.55 -5.92
N ALA A 53 11.59 20.89 -6.44
CA ALA A 53 11.57 20.46 -7.85
C ALA A 53 11.63 21.64 -8.81
N ILE A 54 10.85 22.70 -8.57
CA ILE A 54 10.87 23.92 -9.40
C ILE A 54 12.27 24.57 -9.39
N ARG A 55 12.90 24.69 -8.23
CA ARG A 55 14.27 25.26 -8.13
C ARG A 55 15.28 24.42 -8.90
N ALA A 56 15.24 23.10 -8.79
CA ALA A 56 16.16 22.21 -9.50
C ALA A 56 15.98 22.30 -11.02
N LEU A 57 14.74 22.33 -11.50
CA LEU A 57 14.43 22.48 -12.94
C LEU A 57 14.84 23.86 -13.49
N SER A 58 14.66 24.92 -12.71
CA SER A 58 14.97 26.31 -13.12
C SER A 58 16.45 26.66 -12.93
N GLY A 59 17.16 25.97 -12.05
CA GLY A 59 18.56 26.24 -11.71
C GLY A 59 19.59 25.75 -12.73
N GLY A 60 19.15 25.01 -13.75
CA GLY A 60 20.02 24.48 -14.80
C GLY A 60 20.80 23.23 -14.39
N ASP A 61 20.43 22.57 -13.30
CA ASP A 61 20.98 21.28 -12.89
C ASP A 61 20.74 20.23 -13.97
N SER A 62 21.75 19.42 -14.27
CA SER A 62 21.65 18.42 -15.33
C SER A 62 20.59 17.33 -15.04
N LEU A 63 20.25 17.13 -13.76
CA LEU A 63 19.35 16.06 -13.27
C LEU A 63 19.66 14.69 -13.91
N GLY A 64 20.94 14.43 -14.13
CA GLY A 64 21.44 13.19 -14.73
C GLY A 64 21.25 11.97 -13.82
N TYR A 65 21.82 10.85 -14.21
CA TYR A 65 21.78 9.64 -13.40
C TYR A 65 22.38 9.86 -12.01
N THR A 66 21.73 9.27 -11.00
CA THR A 66 22.28 9.17 -9.64
C THR A 66 22.92 7.78 -9.44
N VAL A 67 23.49 7.54 -8.27
CA VAL A 67 23.85 6.17 -7.87
C VAL A 67 22.57 5.32 -7.73
N ALA A 68 22.67 4.03 -8.00
CA ALA A 68 21.50 3.14 -8.04
C ALA A 68 20.74 3.06 -6.70
N LEU A 69 21.46 3.19 -5.58
CA LEU A 69 20.87 3.21 -4.25
C LEU A 69 20.15 4.52 -3.92
N GLY A 70 20.22 5.53 -4.80
CA GLY A 70 19.62 6.85 -4.61
C GLY A 70 20.59 7.87 -4.01
N LEU A 71 20.18 9.15 -4.02
CA LEU A 71 20.99 10.27 -3.51
C LEU A 71 21.44 10.04 -2.07
N PRO A 72 22.74 10.15 -1.76
CA PRO A 72 23.24 10.00 -0.39
C PRO A 72 22.50 10.89 0.62
N ALA A 73 22.28 12.16 0.28
CA ALA A 73 21.55 13.09 1.15
C ALA A 73 20.12 12.63 1.48
N LEU A 74 19.41 12.01 0.52
CA LEU A 74 18.08 11.46 0.77
C LEU A 74 18.14 10.23 1.70
N ARG A 75 19.09 9.35 1.50
CA ARG A 75 19.30 8.16 2.35
C ARG A 75 19.66 8.55 3.78
N GLU A 76 20.55 9.52 3.96
CA GLU A 76 20.91 10.08 5.27
C GLU A 76 19.72 10.77 5.96
N ARG A 77 18.89 11.49 5.20
CA ARG A 77 17.69 12.13 5.76
C ARG A 77 16.62 11.10 6.15
N LEU A 78 16.48 10.00 5.38
CA LEU A 78 15.63 8.87 5.76
C LEU A 78 16.16 8.16 7.02
N SER A 79 17.46 7.96 7.14
CA SER A 79 18.09 7.42 8.36
C SER A 79 17.72 8.28 9.58
N ARG A 80 17.83 9.59 9.49
CA ARG A 80 17.39 10.50 10.56
C ARG A 80 15.89 10.41 10.83
N MET A 81 15.05 10.26 9.78
CA MET A 81 13.61 10.09 9.96
C MET A 81 13.29 8.83 10.80
N TYR A 82 14.00 7.72 10.58
CA TYR A 82 13.83 6.52 11.43
C TYR A 82 14.24 6.78 12.89
N ALA A 83 15.27 7.54 13.12
CA ALA A 83 15.67 7.95 14.48
C ALA A 83 14.60 8.84 15.14
N ASP A 84 14.13 9.87 14.41
CA ASP A 84 13.18 10.85 14.91
C ASP A 84 11.79 10.23 15.19
N VAL A 85 11.31 9.38 14.26
CA VAL A 85 9.94 8.83 14.30
C VAL A 85 9.87 7.53 15.10
N HIS A 86 10.84 6.63 14.93
CA HIS A 86 10.80 5.27 15.50
C HIS A 86 11.83 5.04 16.60
N GLY A 87 12.77 5.97 16.82
CA GLY A 87 13.86 5.76 17.75
C GLY A 87 14.87 4.72 17.29
N LEU A 88 14.96 4.48 15.98
CA LEU A 88 15.81 3.45 15.38
C LEU A 88 17.04 4.03 14.70
N ASP A 89 18.20 3.49 15.02
CA ASP A 89 19.45 3.80 14.31
C ASP A 89 19.58 2.88 13.08
N ILE A 90 19.07 3.35 11.95
CA ILE A 90 19.15 2.65 10.66
C ILE A 90 20.25 3.28 9.81
N PRO A 91 21.37 2.57 9.56
CA PRO A 91 22.44 3.08 8.72
C PRO A 91 21.96 3.43 7.31
N ALA A 92 22.35 4.60 6.80
CA ALA A 92 21.97 5.06 5.46
C ALA A 92 22.39 4.07 4.35
N GLU A 93 23.42 3.26 4.58
CA GLU A 93 23.90 2.21 3.69
C GLU A 93 22.88 1.11 3.49
N ARG A 94 21.99 0.85 4.45
CA ARG A 94 20.90 -0.12 4.35
C ARG A 94 19.69 0.40 3.60
N ILE A 95 19.61 1.70 3.34
CA ILE A 95 18.46 2.33 2.69
C ILE A 95 18.70 2.37 1.20
N VAL A 96 17.76 1.80 0.45
CA VAL A 96 17.74 1.78 -1.01
C VAL A 96 16.54 2.56 -1.51
N VAL A 97 16.77 3.68 -2.18
CA VAL A 97 15.70 4.46 -2.82
C VAL A 97 15.21 3.72 -4.07
N THR A 98 13.90 3.70 -4.27
CA THR A 98 13.29 2.92 -5.36
C THR A 98 12.32 3.78 -6.19
N THR A 99 12.02 3.33 -7.41
CA THR A 99 10.99 3.94 -8.27
C THR A 99 9.58 3.56 -7.79
N GLY A 100 9.21 4.10 -6.62
CA GLY A 100 8.03 3.70 -5.85
C GLY A 100 8.20 2.35 -5.17
N SER A 101 7.27 2.01 -4.26
CA SER A 101 7.28 0.72 -3.56
C SER A 101 7.16 -0.50 -4.51
N SER A 102 6.50 -0.35 -5.67
CA SER A 102 6.37 -1.43 -6.65
C SER A 102 7.73 -1.95 -7.14
N ALA A 103 8.70 -1.04 -7.37
CA ALA A 103 10.07 -1.44 -7.69
C ALA A 103 10.76 -2.10 -6.48
N GLY A 104 10.47 -1.64 -5.26
CA GLY A 104 10.95 -2.27 -4.03
C GLY A 104 10.48 -3.72 -3.88
N PHE A 105 9.19 -3.99 -4.14
CA PHE A 105 8.67 -5.37 -4.14
C PHE A 105 9.35 -6.24 -5.18
N LEU A 106 9.49 -5.76 -6.42
CA LEU A 106 10.17 -6.51 -7.48
C LEU A 106 11.60 -6.84 -7.08
N LEU A 107 12.36 -5.87 -6.57
CA LEU A 107 13.74 -6.08 -6.10
C LEU A 107 13.80 -7.07 -4.93
N ALA A 108 12.88 -6.97 -3.96
CA ALA A 108 12.81 -7.92 -2.84
C ALA A 108 12.52 -9.34 -3.31
N PHE A 109 11.54 -9.52 -4.21
CA PHE A 109 11.17 -10.83 -4.75
C PHE A 109 12.33 -11.46 -5.52
N LEU A 110 12.98 -10.71 -6.41
CA LEU A 110 14.13 -11.20 -7.18
C LEU A 110 15.39 -11.43 -6.33
N THR A 111 15.50 -10.78 -5.17
CA THR A 111 16.64 -10.97 -4.26
C THR A 111 16.47 -12.22 -3.40
N LEU A 112 15.22 -12.50 -2.96
CA LEU A 112 14.96 -13.51 -1.93
C LEU A 112 14.51 -14.86 -2.48
N PHE A 113 13.96 -14.90 -3.70
CA PHE A 113 13.26 -16.09 -4.18
C PHE A 113 13.66 -16.49 -5.59
N ASP A 114 13.85 -17.80 -5.78
CA ASP A 114 13.95 -18.41 -7.09
C ASP A 114 12.56 -18.65 -7.72
N ALA A 115 12.54 -18.89 -9.02
CA ALA A 115 11.32 -19.29 -9.73
C ALA A 115 10.73 -20.58 -9.11
N GLY A 116 9.42 -20.57 -8.87
CA GLY A 116 8.71 -21.67 -8.21
C GLY A 116 8.72 -21.60 -6.68
N ALA A 117 9.36 -20.61 -6.08
CA ALA A 117 9.24 -20.36 -4.64
C ALA A 117 7.79 -20.02 -4.26
N ARG A 118 7.41 -20.29 -3.00
CA ARG A 118 6.07 -20.08 -2.48
C ARG A 118 6.07 -19.00 -1.41
N LEU A 119 5.35 -17.90 -1.68
CA LEU A 119 5.27 -16.74 -0.81
C LEU A 119 3.85 -16.54 -0.25
N ALA A 120 3.74 -16.59 1.08
CA ALA A 120 2.48 -16.41 1.78
C ALA A 120 2.04 -14.94 1.82
N LEU A 121 0.74 -14.70 1.55
CA LEU A 121 0.07 -13.40 1.54
C LEU A 121 -1.25 -13.50 2.28
N ALA A 122 -1.60 -12.51 3.12
CA ALA A 122 -2.95 -12.42 3.67
C ALA A 122 -3.97 -12.03 2.58
N ASP A 123 -5.10 -12.71 2.57
CA ASP A 123 -6.31 -12.30 1.85
C ASP A 123 -7.40 -11.95 2.87
N PRO A 124 -8.03 -10.78 2.75
CA PRO A 124 -7.87 -9.77 1.70
C PRO A 124 -6.50 -9.07 1.74
N GLY A 125 -5.94 -8.72 0.57
CA GLY A 125 -4.65 -8.06 0.45
C GLY A 125 -4.52 -7.23 -0.82
N TYR A 126 -3.45 -6.43 -0.91
CA TYR A 126 -3.21 -5.57 -2.07
C TYR A 126 -2.95 -6.40 -3.34
N PRO A 127 -3.74 -6.22 -4.41
CA PRO A 127 -3.73 -7.13 -5.58
C PRO A 127 -2.36 -7.22 -6.26
N SER A 128 -1.60 -6.12 -6.29
CA SER A 128 -0.33 -6.10 -7.01
C SER A 128 0.72 -7.07 -6.44
N TYR A 129 0.62 -7.47 -5.17
CA TYR A 129 1.57 -8.44 -4.63
C TYR A 129 1.50 -9.75 -5.41
N ARG A 130 0.30 -10.37 -5.49
CA ARG A 130 0.12 -11.63 -6.21
C ARG A 130 0.41 -11.52 -7.71
N ASN A 131 0.10 -10.35 -8.31
CA ASN A 131 0.32 -10.12 -9.73
C ASN A 131 1.81 -9.95 -10.06
N ILE A 132 2.57 -9.23 -9.24
CA ILE A 132 4.03 -9.10 -9.40
C ILE A 132 4.70 -10.47 -9.18
N LEU A 133 4.30 -11.21 -8.14
CA LEU A 133 4.83 -12.57 -7.88
C LEU A 133 4.62 -13.48 -9.08
N ALA A 134 3.40 -13.54 -9.62
CA ALA A 134 3.09 -14.36 -10.80
C ALA A 134 3.95 -13.96 -12.01
N SER A 135 4.23 -12.66 -12.19
CA SER A 135 5.04 -12.17 -13.31
C SER A 135 6.53 -12.56 -13.21
N VAL A 136 6.99 -13.00 -12.05
CA VAL A 136 8.36 -13.48 -11.81
C VAL A 136 8.43 -14.97 -11.44
N ASP A 137 7.36 -15.73 -11.75
CA ASP A 137 7.23 -17.17 -11.50
C ASP A 137 7.34 -17.56 -10.00
N ILE A 138 6.86 -16.73 -9.08
CA ILE A 138 6.73 -17.05 -7.66
C ILE A 138 5.24 -17.33 -7.37
N GLU A 139 4.96 -18.43 -6.67
CA GLU A 139 3.60 -18.85 -6.32
C GLU A 139 3.07 -18.05 -5.11
N PRO A 140 1.99 -17.25 -5.27
CA PRO A 140 1.33 -16.63 -4.13
C PRO A 140 0.50 -17.66 -3.37
N VAL A 141 0.80 -17.87 -2.09
CA VAL A 141 0.07 -18.76 -1.18
C VAL A 141 -0.87 -17.92 -0.33
N ARG A 142 -2.17 -18.16 -0.44
CA ARG A 142 -3.19 -17.39 0.27
C ARG A 142 -3.29 -17.80 1.74
N LEU A 143 -3.21 -16.83 2.64
CA LEU A 143 -3.58 -16.98 4.04
C LEU A 143 -4.99 -16.39 4.21
N GLU A 144 -5.97 -17.22 4.51
CA GLU A 144 -7.37 -16.80 4.66
C GLU A 144 -7.60 -16.06 5.99
N ALA A 145 -7.08 -14.83 6.06
CA ALA A 145 -7.27 -13.97 7.21
C ALA A 145 -8.73 -13.50 7.31
N THR A 146 -9.23 -13.32 8.53
CA THR A 146 -10.61 -12.96 8.81
C THR A 146 -10.69 -11.79 9.77
N LEU A 147 -11.90 -11.28 10.02
CA LEU A 147 -12.11 -10.24 11.03
C LEU A 147 -11.59 -10.66 12.42
N ALA A 148 -11.69 -11.95 12.76
CA ALA A 148 -11.19 -12.47 14.05
C ALA A 148 -9.67 -12.34 14.20
N THR A 149 -8.90 -12.34 13.10
CA THR A 149 -7.45 -12.07 13.09
C THR A 149 -7.14 -10.61 12.74
N GLY A 150 -8.14 -9.72 12.67
CA GLY A 150 -7.99 -8.37 12.14
C GLY A 150 -7.58 -8.34 10.68
N TYR A 151 -7.87 -9.40 9.92
CA TYR A 151 -7.43 -9.60 8.54
C TYR A 151 -5.90 -9.61 8.36
N GLN A 152 -5.17 -9.89 9.44
CA GLN A 152 -3.71 -9.99 9.42
C GLN A 152 -3.27 -11.46 9.44
N PRO A 153 -2.09 -11.79 8.90
CA PRO A 153 -1.50 -13.11 9.04
C PRO A 153 -1.17 -13.39 10.51
N ASP A 154 -1.18 -14.69 10.88
CA ASP A 154 -0.72 -15.17 12.16
C ASP A 154 0.06 -16.48 12.02
N PRO A 155 0.76 -16.95 13.08
CA PRO A 155 1.51 -18.20 13.04
C PRO A 155 0.64 -19.44 12.73
N ALA A 156 -0.64 -19.45 13.12
CA ALA A 156 -1.53 -20.59 12.86
C ALA A 156 -1.87 -20.71 11.37
N LEU A 157 -2.16 -19.59 10.70
CA LEU A 157 -2.37 -19.54 9.26
C LEU A 157 -1.11 -19.97 8.48
N LEU A 158 0.08 -19.54 8.94
CA LEU A 158 1.35 -19.98 8.35
C LEU A 158 1.59 -21.48 8.53
N ALA A 159 1.31 -22.01 9.70
CA ALA A 159 1.43 -23.45 9.98
C ALA A 159 0.47 -24.27 9.09
N ALA A 160 -0.77 -23.82 8.91
CA ALA A 160 -1.74 -24.45 8.01
C ALA A 160 -1.28 -24.41 6.54
N ALA A 161 -0.70 -23.31 6.10
CA ALA A 161 -0.15 -23.19 4.75
C ALA A 161 1.07 -24.11 4.54
N ARG A 162 1.97 -24.22 5.55
CA ARG A 162 3.12 -25.13 5.51
C ARG A 162 2.72 -26.61 5.48
N ALA A 163 1.58 -26.99 6.07
CA ALA A 163 1.06 -28.35 5.97
C ALA A 163 0.72 -28.76 4.51
N GLN A 164 0.54 -27.78 3.62
CA GLN A 164 0.28 -27.98 2.19
C GLN A 164 1.56 -27.87 1.33
N GLY A 165 2.70 -27.55 1.93
CA GLY A 165 3.98 -27.42 1.26
C GLY A 165 4.83 -26.30 1.87
N ARG A 166 6.12 -26.30 1.55
CA ARG A 166 7.06 -25.31 2.06
C ARG A 166 6.57 -23.88 1.76
N ILE A 167 6.79 -22.98 2.70
CA ILE A 167 6.62 -21.52 2.54
C ILE A 167 8.00 -20.87 2.63
N ASP A 168 8.44 -20.27 1.52
CA ASP A 168 9.75 -19.66 1.40
C ASP A 168 9.77 -18.22 1.91
N GLY A 169 8.63 -17.53 1.81
CA GLY A 169 8.49 -16.15 2.27
C GLY A 169 7.11 -15.80 2.81
N LEU A 170 7.07 -14.76 3.63
CA LEU A 170 5.86 -14.08 4.09
C LEU A 170 5.96 -12.60 3.70
N LEU A 171 4.93 -12.07 3.03
CA LEU A 171 4.72 -10.64 2.88
C LEU A 171 3.46 -10.24 3.66
N PHE A 172 3.58 -9.22 4.49
CA PHE A 172 2.47 -8.62 5.21
C PHE A 172 2.54 -7.10 5.12
N ALA A 173 1.40 -6.43 5.27
CA ALA A 173 1.29 -4.98 5.30
C ALA A 173 0.73 -4.52 6.66
N SER A 174 1.36 -3.51 7.26
CA SER A 174 0.92 -2.96 8.54
C SER A 174 1.24 -1.46 8.61
N PRO A 175 0.21 -0.59 8.52
CA PRO A 175 -1.21 -0.84 8.24
C PRO A 175 -1.49 -1.40 6.84
N ALA A 176 -2.57 -2.19 6.69
CA ALA A 176 -2.87 -2.93 5.47
C ALA A 176 -3.86 -2.23 4.52
N ASN A 177 -3.74 -2.49 3.23
CA ASN A 177 -4.76 -2.25 2.22
C ASN A 177 -5.36 -3.63 1.84
N PRO A 178 -6.68 -3.84 1.96
CA PRO A 178 -7.77 -2.85 2.03
C PRO A 178 -8.28 -2.52 3.43
N THR A 179 -7.79 -3.16 4.49
CA THR A 179 -8.46 -3.25 5.79
C THR A 179 -8.13 -2.09 6.74
N GLY A 180 -7.01 -1.40 6.53
CA GLY A 180 -6.51 -0.39 7.46
C GLY A 180 -5.99 -0.95 8.79
N THR A 181 -5.99 -2.26 8.97
CA THR A 181 -5.56 -2.90 10.23
C THR A 181 -4.05 -2.91 10.39
N ALA A 182 -3.58 -2.72 11.61
CA ALA A 182 -2.17 -2.80 11.97
C ALA A 182 -1.90 -4.01 12.87
N LEU A 183 -0.70 -4.59 12.73
CA LEU A 183 -0.23 -5.63 13.63
C LEU A 183 0.19 -5.03 14.98
N SER A 184 -0.28 -5.62 16.07
CA SER A 184 0.26 -5.30 17.39
C SER A 184 1.70 -5.79 17.52
N ARG A 185 2.45 -5.22 18.46
CA ARG A 185 3.84 -5.65 18.74
C ARG A 185 3.91 -7.17 19.05
N ALA A 186 2.96 -7.69 19.83
CA ALA A 186 2.92 -9.11 20.15
C ALA A 186 2.65 -9.99 18.93
N ALA A 187 1.69 -9.61 18.07
CA ALA A 187 1.40 -10.34 16.84
C ALA A 187 2.59 -10.33 15.87
N LEU A 188 3.24 -9.18 15.69
CA LEU A 188 4.42 -9.05 14.84
C LEU A 188 5.61 -9.85 15.39
N SER A 189 5.86 -9.83 16.72
CA SER A 189 6.89 -10.68 17.35
C SER A 189 6.64 -12.16 17.09
N GLY A 190 5.39 -12.62 17.25
CA GLY A 190 5.04 -14.03 16.99
C GLY A 190 5.27 -14.44 15.53
N LEU A 191 4.97 -13.56 14.56
CA LEU A 191 5.27 -13.81 13.15
C LEU A 191 6.78 -13.88 12.88
N ILE A 192 7.56 -12.98 13.48
CA ILE A 192 9.02 -12.95 13.33
C ILE A 192 9.65 -14.23 13.89
N GLU A 193 9.22 -14.66 15.08
CA GLU A 193 9.68 -15.89 15.72
C GLU A 193 9.34 -17.13 14.89
N ASP A 194 8.10 -17.20 14.39
CA ASP A 194 7.66 -18.29 13.52
C ASP A 194 8.44 -18.33 12.20
N CYS A 195 8.62 -17.19 11.53
CA CYS A 195 9.40 -17.11 10.30
C CYS A 195 10.86 -17.51 10.51
N ARG A 196 11.48 -17.04 11.60
CA ARG A 196 12.85 -17.40 11.95
C ARG A 196 13.00 -18.89 12.22
N ALA A 197 12.08 -19.50 12.98
CA ALA A 197 12.10 -20.92 13.30
C ALA A 197 11.96 -21.83 12.06
N ASN A 198 11.29 -21.33 11.01
CA ASN A 198 11.00 -22.09 9.80
C ASN A 198 11.82 -21.67 8.58
N GLY A 199 12.77 -20.73 8.72
CA GLY A 199 13.60 -20.23 7.60
C GLY A 199 12.77 -19.53 6.52
N THR A 200 11.68 -18.88 6.91
CA THR A 200 10.80 -18.11 6.01
C THR A 200 11.29 -16.66 5.93
N ALA A 201 11.62 -16.18 4.73
CA ALA A 201 12.03 -14.79 4.51
C ALA A 201 10.85 -13.83 4.76
N MET A 202 11.13 -12.61 5.24
CA MET A 202 10.11 -11.65 5.60
C MET A 202 10.19 -10.36 4.79
N ILE A 203 9.04 -9.92 4.29
CA ILE A 203 8.86 -8.62 3.64
C ILE A 203 7.72 -7.90 4.36
N SER A 204 8.03 -6.74 4.97
CA SER A 204 7.07 -5.85 5.62
C SER A 204 6.76 -4.67 4.70
N ASP A 205 5.52 -4.55 4.29
CA ASP A 205 5.02 -3.35 3.62
C ASP A 205 4.56 -2.33 4.67
N GLU A 206 5.32 -1.26 4.81
CA GLU A 206 5.05 -0.18 5.76
C GLU A 206 4.68 1.13 5.02
N ILE A 207 4.13 1.02 3.80
CA ILE A 207 3.79 2.18 2.96
C ILE A 207 2.79 3.14 3.62
N TYR A 208 2.00 2.66 4.59
CA TYR A 208 1.07 3.45 5.39
C TYR A 208 1.64 3.86 6.75
N ASP A 209 2.92 3.68 6.98
CA ASP A 209 3.59 4.25 8.15
C ASP A 209 3.25 5.74 8.27
N ARG A 210 3.06 6.23 9.49
CA ARG A 210 2.62 7.59 9.84
C ARG A 210 1.15 7.92 9.50
N LEU A 211 0.40 7.02 8.86
CA LEU A 211 -1.06 7.13 8.68
C LEU A 211 -1.77 6.21 9.68
N TRP A 212 -1.95 6.68 10.90
CA TRP A 212 -2.58 5.91 11.99
C TRP A 212 -3.52 6.79 12.84
N TYR A 213 -4.54 6.14 13.44
CA TYR A 213 -5.64 6.83 14.12
C TYR A 213 -5.87 6.35 15.55
N VAL A 214 -5.39 5.16 15.90
CA VAL A 214 -5.56 4.53 17.22
C VAL A 214 -4.21 4.43 17.92
N GLU A 215 -3.34 3.55 17.47
CA GLU A 215 -1.99 3.38 18.02
C GLU A 215 -0.97 3.47 16.89
N LYS A 216 0.23 3.97 17.22
CA LYS A 216 1.33 4.00 16.28
C LYS A 216 1.70 2.58 15.85
N PRO A 217 1.73 2.26 14.54
CA PRO A 217 2.16 0.95 14.06
C PRO A 217 3.60 0.66 14.48
N VAL A 218 3.88 -0.61 14.73
CA VAL A 218 5.23 -1.10 15.03
C VAL A 218 5.92 -1.44 13.73
N SER A 219 7.08 -0.84 13.48
CA SER A 219 7.91 -1.24 12.35
C SER A 219 8.56 -2.60 12.61
N ALA A 220 8.68 -3.44 11.58
CA ALA A 220 9.42 -4.70 11.68
C ALA A 220 10.87 -4.46 12.12
N LEU A 221 11.46 -3.31 11.77
CA LEU A 221 12.83 -2.93 12.15
C LEU A 221 13.01 -2.71 13.66
N GLU A 222 11.93 -2.51 14.42
CA GLU A 222 11.99 -2.45 15.88
C GLU A 222 12.26 -3.81 16.52
N LEU A 223 12.01 -4.90 15.80
CA LEU A 223 12.03 -6.27 16.31
C LEU A 223 13.05 -7.18 15.61
N THR A 224 13.44 -6.84 14.37
CA THR A 224 14.41 -7.64 13.61
C THR A 224 15.17 -6.79 12.61
N GLN A 225 16.40 -7.22 12.28
CA GLN A 225 17.19 -6.64 11.20
C GLN A 225 17.16 -7.49 9.91
N ASP A 226 16.49 -8.64 9.94
CA ASP A 226 16.50 -9.65 8.88
C ASP A 226 15.32 -9.51 7.91
N ALA A 227 14.40 -8.54 8.14
CA ALA A 227 13.30 -8.27 7.24
C ALA A 227 13.67 -7.24 6.16
N PHE A 228 13.09 -7.41 4.97
CA PHE A 228 12.97 -6.33 3.99
C PHE A 228 11.80 -5.45 4.39
N VAL A 229 12.04 -4.18 4.65
CA VAL A 229 10.98 -3.21 4.93
C VAL A 229 10.83 -2.30 3.72
N ILE A 230 9.62 -2.19 3.19
CA ILE A 230 9.31 -1.38 2.00
C ILE A 230 8.39 -0.24 2.42
N ASN A 231 8.75 0.97 2.00
CA ASN A 231 8.01 2.18 2.28
C ASN A 231 7.95 3.09 1.05
N SER A 232 7.19 4.19 1.11
CA SER A 232 7.01 5.06 -0.06
C SER A 232 6.65 6.49 0.32
N PHE A 233 7.00 7.41 -0.55
CA PHE A 233 6.49 8.78 -0.51
C PHE A 233 5.07 8.93 -1.05
N SER A 234 4.48 7.85 -1.57
CA SER A 234 3.17 7.88 -2.22
C SER A 234 2.02 8.23 -1.29
N LYS A 235 2.05 7.83 0.00
CA LYS A 235 0.87 7.90 0.87
C LYS A 235 0.97 9.06 1.85
N TYR A 236 1.71 8.92 2.93
CA TYR A 236 1.86 9.99 3.92
C TYR A 236 2.36 11.29 3.28
N TYR A 237 3.35 11.22 2.38
CA TYR A 237 3.94 12.39 1.73
C TYR A 237 3.18 12.88 0.48
N CYS A 238 2.01 12.33 0.15
CA CYS A 238 1.16 12.76 -0.96
C CYS A 238 1.86 12.80 -2.34
N MET A 239 2.84 11.91 -2.58
CA MET A 239 3.68 11.92 -3.78
C MET A 239 3.44 10.71 -4.71
N THR A 240 2.17 10.30 -4.92
CA THR A 240 1.85 9.09 -5.72
C THR A 240 2.44 9.12 -7.13
N GLY A 241 2.21 10.17 -7.88
CA GLY A 241 2.68 10.33 -9.26
C GLY A 241 4.18 10.58 -9.43
N TRP A 242 4.89 10.88 -8.34
CA TRP A 242 6.34 11.10 -8.36
C TRP A 242 7.15 9.80 -8.44
N ARG A 243 6.52 8.65 -8.21
CA ARG A 243 7.12 7.33 -8.32
C ARG A 243 8.42 7.21 -7.52
N ILE A 244 8.38 7.53 -6.24
CA ILE A 244 9.52 7.47 -5.34
C ILE A 244 9.16 6.73 -4.04
N GLY A 245 10.04 5.85 -3.58
CA GLY A 245 9.93 5.08 -2.35
C GLY A 245 11.31 4.66 -1.87
N TRP A 246 11.35 3.84 -0.85
CA TRP A 246 12.58 3.25 -0.37
C TRP A 246 12.33 1.88 0.26
N MET A 247 13.40 1.15 0.43
CA MET A 247 13.42 -0.07 1.22
C MET A 247 14.61 -0.05 2.18
N VAL A 248 14.43 -0.68 3.33
CA VAL A 248 15.51 -1.00 4.27
C VAL A 248 15.84 -2.48 4.10
N VAL A 249 17.11 -2.76 3.83
CA VAL A 249 17.60 -4.07 3.43
C VAL A 249 18.52 -4.63 4.51
N PRO A 250 18.50 -5.94 4.80
CA PRO A 250 19.54 -6.58 5.62
C PRO A 250 20.95 -6.26 5.09
N PRO A 251 21.93 -5.98 5.96
CA PRO A 251 23.24 -5.47 5.54
C PRO A 251 23.93 -6.30 4.44
N ASP A 252 23.88 -7.62 4.59
CA ASP A 252 24.56 -8.56 3.66
C ASP A 252 23.92 -8.62 2.28
N LEU A 253 22.69 -8.13 2.11
CA LEU A 253 21.93 -8.17 0.87
C LEU A 253 21.94 -6.84 0.10
N VAL A 254 22.44 -5.75 0.69
CA VAL A 254 22.46 -4.42 0.06
C VAL A 254 23.13 -4.46 -1.31
N ARG A 255 24.32 -5.09 -1.41
CA ARG A 255 25.05 -5.17 -2.70
C ARG A 255 24.31 -6.01 -3.75
N THR A 256 23.56 -7.01 -3.33
CA THR A 256 22.74 -7.82 -4.25
C THR A 256 21.58 -7.01 -4.80
N VAL A 257 20.86 -6.28 -3.91
CA VAL A 257 19.79 -5.37 -4.32
C VAL A 257 20.31 -4.25 -5.23
N GLU A 258 21.46 -3.68 -4.92
CA GLU A 258 22.10 -2.64 -5.74
C GLU A 258 22.36 -3.12 -7.18
N ARG A 259 22.93 -4.32 -7.35
CA ARG A 259 23.17 -4.89 -8.69
C ARG A 259 21.88 -5.10 -9.48
N LEU A 260 20.82 -5.56 -8.83
CA LEU A 260 19.50 -5.69 -9.46
C LEU A 260 18.94 -4.31 -9.84
N ALA A 261 19.00 -3.34 -8.94
CA ALA A 261 18.54 -1.97 -9.19
C ALA A 261 19.28 -1.31 -10.37
N GLN A 262 20.62 -1.49 -10.45
CA GLN A 262 21.45 -1.01 -11.58
C GLN A 262 20.98 -1.56 -12.93
N ASN A 263 20.57 -2.82 -12.98
CA ASN A 263 20.22 -3.49 -14.23
C ASN A 263 18.73 -3.30 -14.61
N HIS A 264 17.84 -3.20 -13.64
CA HIS A 264 16.41 -3.02 -13.90
C HIS A 264 16.00 -1.55 -14.07
N PHE A 265 16.63 -0.64 -13.34
CA PHE A 265 16.17 0.75 -13.23
C PHE A 265 17.29 1.80 -13.46
N ILE A 266 18.56 1.41 -13.47
CA ILE A 266 19.74 2.29 -13.47
C ILE A 266 19.79 3.09 -12.16
N CYS A 267 18.81 3.98 -11.93
CA CYS A 267 18.63 4.74 -10.70
C CYS A 267 17.16 5.22 -10.59
N PRO A 268 16.70 5.63 -9.40
CA PRO A 268 15.40 6.30 -9.26
C PRO A 268 15.39 7.68 -9.95
N PRO A 269 14.23 8.22 -10.35
CA PRO A 269 14.12 9.53 -10.99
C PRO A 269 14.76 10.63 -10.13
N HIS A 270 15.76 11.34 -10.65
CA HIS A 270 16.53 12.34 -9.91
C HIS A 270 15.65 13.45 -9.33
N ILE A 271 14.79 14.05 -10.16
CA ILE A 271 13.90 15.14 -9.74
C ILE A 271 12.96 14.69 -8.60
N SER A 272 12.50 13.44 -8.62
CA SER A 272 11.65 12.91 -7.55
C SER A 272 12.42 12.73 -6.25
N GLN A 273 13.71 12.40 -6.31
CA GLN A 273 14.56 12.31 -5.13
C GLN A 273 14.82 13.69 -4.50
N VAL A 274 15.04 14.72 -5.32
CA VAL A 274 15.15 16.12 -4.86
C VAL A 274 13.88 16.57 -4.15
N ALA A 275 12.72 16.30 -4.73
CA ALA A 275 11.43 16.62 -4.13
C ALA A 275 11.18 15.82 -2.84
N ALA A 276 11.52 14.52 -2.83
CA ALA A 276 11.35 13.64 -1.68
C ALA A 276 12.21 14.07 -0.48
N LEU A 277 13.43 14.51 -0.74
CA LEU A 277 14.31 15.07 0.31
C LEU A 277 13.66 16.26 1.01
N ALA A 278 13.08 17.19 0.26
CA ALA A 278 12.38 18.35 0.82
C ALA A 278 11.03 17.98 1.47
N ALA A 279 10.35 16.93 1.00
CA ALA A 279 9.09 16.46 1.59
C ALA A 279 9.27 15.96 3.02
N LEU A 280 10.45 15.45 3.38
CA LEU A 280 10.77 14.99 4.74
C LEU A 280 10.76 16.10 5.79
N ASP A 281 10.78 17.36 5.37
CA ASP A 281 10.75 18.53 6.25
C ASP A 281 9.36 19.24 6.26
N ALA A 282 8.33 18.64 5.62
CA ALA A 282 6.99 19.22 5.50
C ALA A 282 6.00 18.72 6.59
N GLU A 283 6.47 18.45 7.79
CA GLU A 283 5.71 17.80 8.88
C GLU A 283 4.38 18.47 9.19
N GLU A 284 4.37 19.81 9.30
CA GLU A 284 3.18 20.59 9.63
C GLU A 284 2.05 20.41 8.61
N GLU A 285 2.40 20.50 7.29
CA GLU A 285 1.45 20.33 6.19
C GLU A 285 0.90 18.90 6.16
N LEU A 286 1.77 17.91 6.37
CA LEU A 286 1.40 16.49 6.34
C LEU A 286 0.54 16.09 7.54
N THR A 287 0.79 16.64 8.72
CA THR A 287 -0.04 16.43 9.91
C THR A 287 -1.45 17.01 9.72
N ALA A 288 -1.55 18.16 9.07
CA ALA A 288 -2.87 18.74 8.73
C ALA A 288 -3.70 17.83 7.82
N HIS A 289 -3.06 17.14 6.85
CA HIS A 289 -3.76 16.16 6.01
C HIS A 289 -4.25 14.95 6.81
N LEU A 290 -3.48 14.47 7.79
CA LEU A 290 -3.88 13.36 8.66
C LEU A 290 -5.14 13.70 9.48
N GLU A 291 -5.28 14.94 9.92
CA GLU A 291 -6.50 15.41 10.64
C GLU A 291 -7.74 15.41 9.74
N VAL A 292 -7.59 15.72 8.45
CA VAL A 292 -8.68 15.57 7.47
C VAL A 292 -9.11 14.09 7.36
N TYR A 293 -8.15 13.17 7.24
CA TYR A 293 -8.46 11.74 7.15
C TYR A 293 -9.11 11.21 8.43
N ARG A 294 -8.69 11.67 9.60
CA ARG A 294 -9.29 11.31 10.89
C ARG A 294 -10.79 11.71 10.94
N ARG A 295 -11.11 12.91 10.48
CA ARG A 295 -12.50 13.40 10.39
C ARG A 295 -13.31 12.57 9.39
N ASN A 296 -12.77 12.34 8.21
CA ASN A 296 -13.43 11.59 7.16
C ASN A 296 -13.70 10.13 7.57
N ARG A 297 -12.72 9.49 8.26
CA ARG A 297 -12.88 8.16 8.85
C ARG A 297 -14.06 8.13 9.84
N ALA A 298 -14.11 9.07 10.75
CA ALA A 298 -15.18 9.15 11.76
C ALA A 298 -16.55 9.31 11.11
N LEU A 299 -16.67 10.19 10.11
CA LEU A 299 -17.91 10.42 9.37
C LEU A 299 -18.42 9.13 8.70
N LEU A 300 -17.57 8.41 7.97
CA LEU A 300 -18.00 7.20 7.29
C LEU A 300 -18.33 6.07 8.26
N LEU A 301 -17.61 5.93 9.38
CA LEU A 301 -17.91 4.95 10.43
C LEU A 301 -19.22 5.25 11.17
N ASP A 302 -19.64 6.49 11.21
CA ASP A 302 -20.95 6.89 11.77
C ASP A 302 -22.10 6.59 10.80
N VAL A 303 -21.93 6.88 9.52
CA VAL A 303 -23.01 6.81 8.52
C VAL A 303 -23.20 5.40 7.95
N LEU A 304 -22.13 4.73 7.50
CA LEU A 304 -22.24 3.48 6.73
C LEU A 304 -22.94 2.33 7.47
N PRO A 305 -22.76 2.12 8.80
CA PRO A 305 -23.47 1.07 9.52
C PRO A 305 -24.99 1.25 9.48
N GLY A 306 -25.48 2.48 9.56
CA GLY A 306 -26.91 2.81 9.47
C GLY A 306 -27.52 2.51 8.10
N LEU A 307 -26.70 2.40 7.05
CA LEU A 307 -27.10 2.08 5.69
C LEU A 307 -27.01 0.57 5.35
N GLY A 308 -26.63 -0.27 6.30
CA GLY A 308 -26.58 -1.72 6.13
C GLY A 308 -25.20 -2.29 5.85
N PHE A 309 -24.15 -1.47 5.79
CA PHE A 309 -22.76 -1.97 5.76
C PHE A 309 -22.36 -2.43 7.17
N ARG A 310 -21.68 -3.58 7.27
CA ARG A 310 -21.42 -4.23 8.57
C ARG A 310 -19.99 -4.72 8.67
N ASP A 311 -19.64 -5.20 9.86
CA ASP A 311 -18.38 -5.94 10.13
C ASP A 311 -17.15 -5.24 9.54
N PHE A 312 -17.05 -3.94 9.77
CA PHE A 312 -15.90 -3.16 9.34
C PHE A 312 -14.62 -3.66 10.03
N ALA A 313 -13.55 -3.79 9.24
CA ALA A 313 -12.22 -3.90 9.80
C ALA A 313 -11.90 -2.68 10.68
N PRO A 314 -11.05 -2.81 11.72
CA PRO A 314 -10.79 -1.75 12.69
C PRO A 314 -10.34 -0.39 12.10
N ALA A 315 -9.73 -0.38 10.91
CA ALA A 315 -9.21 0.81 10.24
C ALA A 315 -8.27 1.64 11.16
N ASP A 316 -7.32 0.95 11.80
CA ASP A 316 -6.36 1.54 12.74
C ASP A 316 -5.42 2.54 12.07
N GLY A 317 -5.15 2.32 10.78
CA GLY A 317 -4.30 3.15 9.94
C GLY A 317 -4.69 3.15 8.47
N ALA A 318 -3.78 3.57 7.59
CA ALA A 318 -4.03 3.82 6.17
C ALA A 318 -5.15 4.86 5.96
N PHE A 319 -5.98 4.71 4.94
CA PHE A 319 -7.15 5.57 4.71
C PHE A 319 -8.30 4.81 4.05
N TYR A 320 -8.56 3.59 4.55
CA TYR A 320 -9.62 2.72 4.02
C TYR A 320 -10.57 2.24 5.12
N LEU A 321 -11.84 2.11 4.75
CA LEU A 321 -12.79 1.24 5.42
C LEU A 321 -13.03 0.03 4.54
N TYR A 322 -13.00 -1.16 5.15
CA TYR A 322 -13.31 -2.42 4.50
C TYR A 322 -14.40 -3.12 5.29
N GLY A 323 -15.57 -3.29 4.68
CA GLY A 323 -16.76 -3.77 5.37
C GLY A 323 -17.58 -4.75 4.54
N ASP A 324 -18.43 -5.51 5.23
CA ASP A 324 -19.37 -6.45 4.64
C ASP A 324 -20.58 -5.73 4.06
N VAL A 325 -21.03 -6.15 2.88
CA VAL A 325 -22.19 -5.63 2.14
C VAL A 325 -23.24 -6.72 1.89
N SER A 326 -23.12 -7.89 2.50
CA SER A 326 -24.01 -9.05 2.25
C SER A 326 -25.49 -8.78 2.56
N ALA A 327 -25.77 -7.81 3.45
CA ALA A 327 -27.13 -7.36 3.73
C ALA A 327 -27.74 -6.52 2.57
N LEU A 328 -26.91 -5.96 1.70
CA LEU A 328 -27.31 -5.06 0.59
C LEU A 328 -27.20 -5.75 -0.77
N SER A 329 -26.24 -6.66 -0.94
CA SER A 329 -25.98 -7.35 -2.21
C SER A 329 -25.20 -8.65 -1.99
N ASN A 330 -25.44 -9.62 -2.85
CA ASN A 330 -24.66 -10.85 -2.95
C ASN A 330 -23.54 -10.79 -4.02
N ASP A 331 -23.36 -9.63 -4.66
CA ASP A 331 -22.35 -9.37 -5.67
C ASP A 331 -21.84 -7.93 -5.52
N SER A 332 -20.72 -7.78 -4.82
CA SER A 332 -20.09 -6.47 -4.55
C SER A 332 -19.57 -5.78 -5.82
N ALA A 333 -19.29 -6.52 -6.89
CA ALA A 333 -18.85 -5.91 -8.15
C ALA A 333 -20.03 -5.24 -8.87
N ASP A 334 -21.19 -5.92 -8.94
CA ASP A 334 -22.42 -5.32 -9.44
C ASP A 334 -22.86 -4.15 -8.56
N PHE A 335 -22.79 -4.31 -7.25
CA PHE A 335 -23.14 -3.26 -6.30
C PHE A 335 -22.27 -2.01 -6.44
N SER A 336 -20.95 -2.17 -6.61
CA SER A 336 -20.02 -1.06 -6.90
C SER A 336 -20.39 -0.32 -8.18
N ARG A 337 -20.74 -1.06 -9.25
CA ARG A 337 -21.16 -0.48 -10.52
C ARG A 337 -22.47 0.31 -10.38
N ARG A 338 -23.47 -0.26 -9.69
CA ARG A 338 -24.75 0.42 -9.41
C ARG A 338 -24.56 1.65 -8.54
N MET A 339 -23.74 1.58 -7.50
CA MET A 339 -23.40 2.71 -6.64
C MET A 339 -22.85 3.89 -7.46
N LEU A 340 -21.94 3.62 -8.41
CA LEU A 340 -21.41 4.65 -9.30
C LEU A 340 -22.51 5.25 -10.20
N VAL A 341 -23.36 4.41 -10.80
CA VAL A 341 -24.36 4.88 -11.76
C VAL A 341 -25.54 5.59 -11.07
N GLU A 342 -26.04 5.04 -9.98
CA GLU A 342 -27.29 5.46 -9.34
C GLU A 342 -27.05 6.51 -8.24
N ALA A 343 -26.01 6.30 -7.42
CA ALA A 343 -25.67 7.20 -6.31
C ALA A 343 -24.55 8.20 -6.64
N LYS A 344 -23.85 8.06 -7.77
CA LYS A 344 -22.67 8.86 -8.14
C LYS A 344 -21.55 8.78 -7.08
N VAL A 345 -21.40 7.61 -6.50
CA VAL A 345 -20.34 7.30 -5.54
C VAL A 345 -19.51 6.14 -6.09
N ALA A 346 -18.21 6.33 -6.21
CA ALA A 346 -17.25 5.32 -6.63
C ALA A 346 -16.62 4.66 -5.40
N ALA A 347 -16.67 3.34 -5.30
CA ALA A 347 -15.96 2.54 -4.30
C ALA A 347 -15.60 1.18 -4.88
N VAL A 348 -14.67 0.43 -4.29
CA VAL A 348 -14.09 -0.77 -4.89
C VAL A 348 -14.69 -2.04 -4.28
N SER A 349 -15.11 -2.97 -5.15
CA SER A 349 -15.51 -4.33 -4.77
C SER A 349 -14.38 -5.06 -4.04
N GLY A 350 -14.74 -5.84 -3.02
CA GLY A 350 -13.81 -6.71 -2.31
C GLY A 350 -13.14 -7.76 -3.19
N MET A 351 -13.73 -8.09 -4.36
CA MET A 351 -13.16 -9.04 -5.32
C MET A 351 -11.76 -8.68 -5.82
N ASP A 352 -11.39 -7.39 -5.78
CA ASP A 352 -10.04 -6.95 -6.11
C ASP A 352 -9.02 -7.43 -5.07
N PHE A 353 -9.42 -7.50 -3.81
CA PHE A 353 -8.56 -7.80 -2.65
C PHE A 353 -8.62 -9.26 -2.21
N ASP A 354 -9.79 -9.88 -2.33
CA ASP A 354 -10.02 -11.31 -2.06
C ASP A 354 -10.85 -11.92 -3.20
N PRO A 355 -10.23 -12.57 -4.18
CA PRO A 355 -10.93 -13.10 -5.36
C PRO A 355 -11.88 -14.26 -5.03
N VAL A 356 -11.82 -14.82 -3.82
CA VAL A 356 -12.69 -15.93 -3.41
C VAL A 356 -13.87 -15.44 -2.56
N ARG A 357 -13.60 -14.59 -1.53
CA ARG A 357 -14.62 -14.14 -0.56
C ARG A 357 -15.09 -12.70 -0.78
N GLY A 358 -14.43 -11.95 -1.66
CA GLY A 358 -14.66 -10.51 -1.84
C GLY A 358 -16.04 -10.13 -2.40
N LYS A 359 -16.87 -11.10 -2.80
CA LYS A 359 -18.24 -10.85 -3.29
C LYS A 359 -19.15 -10.19 -2.25
N SER A 360 -18.84 -10.34 -0.95
CA SER A 360 -19.62 -9.79 0.14
C SER A 360 -19.00 -8.56 0.78
N THR A 361 -17.89 -8.04 0.24
CA THR A 361 -17.17 -6.93 0.88
C THR A 361 -16.88 -5.78 -0.07
N MET A 362 -16.67 -4.59 0.48
CA MET A 362 -16.26 -3.40 -0.27
C MET A 362 -15.20 -2.59 0.49
N ARG A 363 -14.37 -1.87 -0.28
CA ARG A 363 -13.41 -0.90 0.23
C ARG A 363 -13.83 0.52 -0.13
N PHE A 364 -13.83 1.41 0.87
CA PHE A 364 -14.04 2.85 0.74
C PHE A 364 -12.75 3.57 1.13
N SER A 365 -12.24 4.44 0.27
CA SER A 365 -11.13 5.34 0.59
C SER A 365 -11.66 6.62 1.20
N PHE A 366 -11.08 7.07 2.30
CA PHE A 366 -11.42 8.36 2.91
C PHE A 366 -10.29 9.40 2.78
N ALA A 367 -9.38 9.21 1.81
CA ALA A 367 -8.25 10.11 1.54
C ALA A 367 -8.60 11.37 0.73
N GLY A 368 -9.86 11.55 0.37
CA GLY A 368 -10.37 12.74 -0.32
C GLY A 368 -10.59 13.94 0.59
N SER A 369 -11.14 15.03 0.04
CA SER A 369 -11.59 16.16 0.85
C SER A 369 -12.81 15.78 1.71
N THR A 370 -13.01 16.46 2.84
CA THR A 370 -14.19 16.23 3.70
C THR A 370 -15.49 16.46 2.92
N GLU A 371 -15.55 17.48 2.06
CA GLU A 371 -16.74 17.76 1.22
C GLU A 371 -17.06 16.57 0.27
N THR A 372 -16.06 15.91 -0.27
CA THR A 372 -16.26 14.71 -1.12
C THR A 372 -16.85 13.57 -0.29
N VAL A 373 -16.36 13.37 0.92
CA VAL A 373 -16.83 12.31 1.82
C VAL A 373 -18.24 12.60 2.34
N GLU A 374 -18.55 13.85 2.69
CA GLU A 374 -19.90 14.32 3.09
C GLU A 374 -20.89 14.09 1.94
N ARG A 375 -20.55 14.52 0.74
CA ARG A 375 -21.38 14.30 -0.46
C ARG A 375 -21.62 12.81 -0.74
N ALA A 376 -20.58 11.96 -0.56
CA ALA A 376 -20.75 10.52 -0.67
C ALA A 376 -21.74 9.97 0.35
N ALA A 377 -21.60 10.36 1.61
CA ALA A 377 -22.48 9.94 2.71
C ALA A 377 -23.94 10.34 2.45
N GLU A 378 -24.19 11.58 2.04
CA GLU A 378 -25.53 12.07 1.68
C GLU A 378 -26.11 11.30 0.48
N SER A 379 -25.31 11.06 -0.56
CA SER A 379 -25.77 10.34 -1.75
C SER A 379 -26.08 8.88 -1.45
N LEU A 380 -25.27 8.21 -0.65
CA LEU A 380 -25.55 6.84 -0.20
C LEU A 380 -26.79 6.78 0.68
N THR A 381 -27.01 7.75 1.58
CA THR A 381 -28.20 7.84 2.41
C THR A 381 -29.46 7.99 1.56
N ARG A 382 -29.44 8.80 0.51
CA ARG A 382 -30.58 8.93 -0.41
C ARG A 382 -30.83 7.70 -1.26
N TRP A 383 -29.78 6.95 -1.58
CA TRP A 383 -29.87 5.79 -2.46
C TRP A 383 -30.33 4.52 -1.73
N LEU A 384 -29.92 4.34 -0.47
CA LEU A 384 -30.18 3.12 0.31
C LEU A 384 -31.25 3.32 1.39
N GLY A 385 -31.55 4.55 1.80
CA GLY A 385 -32.60 4.91 2.76
C GLY A 385 -33.91 5.17 2.03
#